data_843b9b7d4af95d6098fa302302272dbd
#
_entry.id   843b9b7d4af95d6098fa302302272dbd
#
_cell.length_a   1.000
_cell.length_b   1.000
_cell.length_c   1.000
_cell.angle_alpha   90.00
_cell.angle_beta   90.00
_cell.angle_gamma   90.00
#
_symmetry.space_group_name_H-M   'P 1'
#
loop_
_entity.id
_entity.type
_entity.pdbx_description
1 polymer ?
#
loop_
_entity_poly.entity_id
_entity_poly.type
_entity_poly.pdbx_seq_one_letter_code
_entity_poly.pdbx_strand_id
1 'polypeptide(L)'
;MTPCKEPPGGARNLLILTLSEFALIERLRRRLVGPPDQIWVGDDVAVVPAPVGAMLLASDAVVAGVHADLRLVGLDDMGWKAMVANVSDIAAVGGRPCCAVVTVAGPLGKIDFDLLYDGLTAASSAYDCPIVGGDLTSSDTLVVSVAIVGDGGGGDLPAPVLRSGARAGDAIFVTGPLGSSAAGLHLLQTGRVSEAPDLVLAHRRPRARLDEGTAARLAGATAMIDVSDGLAADLRHIADASGIGVVLERVPVAIGVNRVSNDPESMALGGGEDYELLFTAPDPDLVESTFAARGLGKPLRIGRCTGDAGERRLRDGELPALGWEHT
;
A
#
# COMPACT_ATOMS: atom_id res chain seq x y z
N MET A 1 17.65 63.88 -9.34
CA MET A 1 16.55 63.18 -8.65
C MET A 1 15.93 62.20 -9.60
N THR A 2 16.34 60.96 -9.52
CA THR A 2 15.89 59.84 -10.38
C THR A 2 14.89 59.00 -9.59
N PRO A 3 13.72 58.66 -10.12
CA PRO A 3 12.75 57.85 -9.37
C PRO A 3 13.16 56.35 -9.42
N CYS A 4 13.06 55.74 -8.27
CA CYS A 4 13.32 54.33 -7.98
C CYS A 4 12.30 53.46 -8.76
N LYS A 5 12.77 52.49 -9.54
CA LYS A 5 11.93 51.50 -10.17
C LYS A 5 11.56 50.41 -9.16
N GLU A 6 10.28 50.17 -8.98
CA GLU A 6 9.74 48.99 -8.30
C GLU A 6 10.03 47.71 -9.08
N PRO A 7 10.29 46.58 -8.39
CA PRO A 7 10.46 45.28 -9.05
C PRO A 7 9.10 44.69 -9.42
N PRO A 8 9.02 43.93 -10.53
CA PRO A 8 7.78 43.24 -10.91
C PRO A 8 7.64 41.94 -10.11
N GLY A 9 6.97 42.03 -8.97
CA GLY A 9 6.50 40.90 -8.22
C GLY A 9 5.08 40.52 -8.62
N GLY A 10 4.92 39.80 -9.70
CA GLY A 10 3.65 39.17 -10.05
C GLY A 10 3.36 37.99 -9.11
N ALA A 11 2.83 38.28 -7.91
CA ALA A 11 2.15 37.29 -7.12
C ALA A 11 0.91 36.85 -7.91
N ARG A 12 0.95 35.62 -8.46
CA ARG A 12 -0.26 34.92 -8.88
C ARG A 12 -1.08 34.68 -7.62
N ASN A 13 -1.98 35.61 -7.30
CA ASN A 13 -3.11 35.33 -6.41
C ASN A 13 -3.92 34.22 -7.10
N LEU A 14 -3.64 32.96 -6.76
CA LEU A 14 -4.59 31.89 -6.95
C LEU A 14 -5.79 32.26 -6.07
N LEU A 15 -6.81 32.86 -6.66
CA LEU A 15 -8.16 32.87 -6.09
C LEU A 15 -8.55 31.40 -5.96
N ILE A 16 -8.35 30.83 -4.79
CA ILE A 16 -8.99 29.58 -4.40
C ILE A 16 -10.47 29.94 -4.30
N LEU A 17 -11.18 29.80 -5.40
CA LEU A 17 -12.63 29.82 -5.41
C LEU A 17 -13.02 28.68 -4.47
N THR A 18 -13.63 29.00 -3.34
CA THR A 18 -14.29 28.05 -2.45
C THR A 18 -15.40 27.38 -3.24
N LEU A 19 -15.05 26.28 -3.91
CA LEU A 19 -16.04 25.46 -4.62
C LEU A 19 -16.95 24.86 -3.56
N SER A 20 -18.27 24.95 -3.77
CA SER A 20 -19.21 24.22 -2.92
C SER A 20 -19.00 22.72 -3.10
N GLU A 21 -19.38 21.92 -2.10
CA GLU A 21 -19.35 20.46 -2.15
C GLU A 21 -19.96 19.93 -3.46
N PHE A 22 -21.14 20.42 -3.85
CA PHE A 22 -21.79 20.03 -5.12
C PHE A 22 -20.97 20.36 -6.37
N ALA A 23 -20.22 21.45 -6.36
CA ALA A 23 -19.33 21.78 -7.49
C ALA A 23 -18.14 20.81 -7.58
N LEU A 24 -17.62 20.32 -6.43
CA LEU A 24 -16.59 19.29 -6.39
C LEU A 24 -17.14 17.94 -6.86
N ILE A 25 -18.34 17.54 -6.40
CA ILE A 25 -19.01 16.31 -6.85
C ILE A 25 -19.25 16.34 -8.38
N GLU A 26 -19.70 17.45 -8.93
CA GLU A 26 -19.91 17.57 -10.37
C GLU A 26 -18.58 17.48 -11.17
N ARG A 27 -17.47 17.98 -10.61
CA ARG A 27 -16.13 17.77 -11.20
C ARG A 27 -15.72 16.30 -11.18
N LEU A 28 -15.95 15.59 -10.07
CA LEU A 28 -15.69 14.16 -9.96
C LEU A 28 -16.54 13.34 -10.93
N ARG A 29 -17.84 13.68 -11.05
CA ARG A 29 -18.74 13.02 -12.00
C ARG A 29 -18.23 13.08 -13.44
N ARG A 30 -17.64 14.20 -13.85
CA ARG A 30 -17.04 14.36 -15.19
C ARG A 30 -15.72 13.60 -15.35
N ARG A 31 -15.02 13.37 -14.27
CA ARG A 31 -13.72 12.68 -14.25
C ARG A 31 -13.87 11.15 -14.14
N LEU A 32 -14.82 10.70 -13.32
CA LEU A 32 -15.08 9.29 -13.01
C LEU A 32 -16.27 8.80 -13.85
N VAL A 33 -16.03 8.55 -15.13
CA VAL A 33 -17.07 8.11 -16.08
C VAL A 33 -17.08 6.60 -16.17
N GLY A 34 -18.20 5.98 -15.79
CA GLY A 34 -18.43 4.55 -15.89
C GLY A 34 -18.90 4.09 -17.27
N PRO A 35 -18.88 2.76 -17.52
CA PRO A 35 -19.53 2.16 -18.69
C PRO A 35 -21.03 2.45 -18.73
N PRO A 36 -21.67 2.39 -19.93
CA PRO A 36 -23.09 2.75 -20.08
C PRO A 36 -24.08 1.86 -19.31
N ASP A 37 -23.68 0.66 -18.94
CA ASP A 37 -24.46 -0.35 -18.21
C ASP A 37 -24.22 -0.33 -16.69
N GLN A 38 -23.44 0.65 -16.20
CA GLN A 38 -23.13 0.82 -14.79
C GLN A 38 -23.51 2.22 -14.32
N ILE A 39 -23.79 2.35 -13.03
CA ILE A 39 -24.01 3.64 -12.37
C ILE A 39 -22.82 3.89 -11.44
N TRP A 40 -22.13 4.99 -11.65
CA TRP A 40 -21.02 5.42 -10.80
C TRP A 40 -21.41 6.69 -10.03
N VAL A 41 -20.50 7.67 -9.92
CA VAL A 41 -20.72 8.93 -9.20
C VAL A 41 -21.94 9.67 -9.74
N GLY A 42 -22.86 10.09 -8.86
CA GLY A 42 -23.99 10.96 -9.17
C GLY A 42 -25.37 10.37 -8.87
N ASP A 43 -25.42 9.24 -8.17
CA ASP A 43 -26.62 8.66 -7.57
C ASP A 43 -26.31 8.28 -6.11
N ASP A 44 -27.31 7.87 -5.32
CA ASP A 44 -27.15 7.48 -3.91
C ASP A 44 -26.24 6.25 -3.73
N VAL A 45 -26.14 5.41 -4.76
CA VAL A 45 -25.31 4.20 -4.78
C VAL A 45 -24.65 4.00 -6.14
N ALA A 46 -23.47 3.39 -6.15
CA ALA A 46 -22.91 2.84 -7.38
C ALA A 46 -23.54 1.47 -7.69
N VAL A 47 -23.86 1.23 -8.97
CA VAL A 47 -24.34 -0.07 -9.45
C VAL A 47 -23.29 -0.64 -10.38
N VAL A 48 -22.61 -1.69 -9.92
CA VAL A 48 -21.50 -2.35 -10.62
C VAL A 48 -21.72 -3.87 -10.65
N PRO A 49 -21.10 -4.61 -11.58
CA PRO A 49 -21.18 -6.06 -11.60
C PRO A 49 -20.65 -6.67 -10.31
N ALA A 50 -21.31 -7.71 -9.81
CA ALA A 50 -20.82 -8.48 -8.67
C ALA A 50 -19.56 -9.27 -9.05
N PRO A 51 -18.62 -9.49 -8.10
CA PRO A 51 -17.53 -10.44 -8.29
C PRO A 51 -18.03 -11.83 -8.66
N VAL A 52 -17.26 -12.57 -9.47
CA VAL A 52 -17.63 -13.92 -9.90
C VAL A 52 -17.38 -14.95 -8.80
N GLY A 53 -16.35 -14.74 -7.98
CA GLY A 53 -15.96 -15.62 -6.89
C GLY A 53 -16.33 -15.08 -5.51
N ALA A 54 -15.50 -15.41 -4.52
CA ALA A 54 -15.64 -14.86 -3.18
C ALA A 54 -15.44 -13.33 -3.24
N MET A 55 -16.40 -12.59 -2.70
CA MET A 55 -16.26 -11.13 -2.59
C MET A 55 -15.25 -10.80 -1.48
N LEU A 56 -14.24 -10.02 -1.83
CA LEU A 56 -13.26 -9.49 -0.90
C LEU A 56 -13.61 -8.04 -0.57
N LEU A 57 -13.45 -7.66 0.69
CA LEU A 57 -13.70 -6.30 1.18
C LEU A 57 -12.54 -5.87 2.07
N ALA A 58 -11.98 -4.70 1.80
CA ALA A 58 -11.00 -4.06 2.66
C ALA A 58 -11.31 -2.57 2.77
N SER A 59 -10.83 -1.91 3.83
CA SER A 59 -10.95 -0.47 3.98
C SER A 59 -9.85 0.07 4.87
N ASP A 60 -9.04 0.98 4.31
CA ASP A 60 -8.02 1.73 5.00
C ASP A 60 -8.18 3.22 4.81
N ALA A 61 -7.58 3.98 5.72
CA ALA A 61 -7.56 5.44 5.67
C ALA A 61 -6.13 5.99 5.79
N VAL A 62 -5.80 6.96 4.94
CA VAL A 62 -4.60 7.77 5.07
C VAL A 62 -4.95 9.12 5.71
N VAL A 63 -4.34 9.42 6.83
CA VAL A 63 -4.56 10.64 7.63
C VAL A 63 -3.35 11.55 7.50
N ALA A 64 -3.57 12.79 7.09
CA ALA A 64 -2.51 13.80 7.04
C ALA A 64 -1.96 14.07 8.45
N GLY A 65 -0.63 14.09 8.56
CA GLY A 65 0.08 14.23 9.83
C GLY A 65 0.30 12.93 10.60
N VAL A 66 -0.33 11.82 10.20
CA VAL A 66 -0.10 10.49 10.75
C VAL A 66 0.58 9.60 9.71
N HIS A 67 -0.11 9.31 8.61
CA HIS A 67 0.40 8.43 7.53
C HIS A 67 1.07 9.22 6.39
N ALA A 68 0.77 10.51 6.26
CA ALA A 68 1.34 11.39 5.23
C ALA A 68 1.63 12.78 5.82
N ASP A 69 2.90 13.15 5.89
CA ASP A 69 3.29 14.54 6.21
C ASP A 69 3.26 15.37 4.91
N LEU A 70 2.23 16.21 4.77
CA LEU A 70 2.04 17.04 3.56
C LEU A 70 3.12 18.10 3.33
N ARG A 71 4.08 18.25 4.26
CA ARG A 71 5.29 19.05 4.03
C ARG A 71 6.35 18.28 3.24
N LEU A 72 6.27 16.94 3.22
CA LEU A 72 7.24 16.01 2.63
C LEU A 72 6.70 15.31 1.38
N VAL A 73 5.38 15.07 1.34
CA VAL A 73 4.70 14.39 0.23
C VAL A 73 3.60 15.28 -0.33
N GLY A 74 3.33 15.18 -1.63
CA GLY A 74 2.25 15.90 -2.29
C GLY A 74 0.86 15.32 -1.99
N LEU A 75 -0.18 16.08 -2.32
CA LEU A 75 -1.55 15.57 -2.26
C LEU A 75 -1.78 14.41 -3.24
N ASP A 76 -1.14 14.45 -4.41
CA ASP A 76 -1.15 13.37 -5.39
C ASP A 76 -0.45 12.10 -4.86
N ASP A 77 0.66 12.23 -4.14
CA ASP A 77 1.31 11.10 -3.48
C ASP A 77 0.41 10.52 -2.36
N MET A 78 -0.27 11.38 -1.58
CA MET A 78 -1.23 10.94 -0.57
C MET A 78 -2.41 10.18 -1.20
N GLY A 79 -2.96 10.69 -2.30
CA GLY A 79 -4.03 10.01 -3.05
C GLY A 79 -3.58 8.64 -3.60
N TRP A 80 -2.37 8.57 -4.15
CA TRP A 80 -1.77 7.31 -4.59
C TRP A 80 -1.64 6.30 -3.45
N LYS A 81 -1.07 6.71 -2.30
CA LYS A 81 -0.90 5.84 -1.11
C LYS A 81 -2.24 5.31 -0.60
N ALA A 82 -3.27 6.16 -0.52
CA ALA A 82 -4.59 5.75 -0.04
C ALA A 82 -5.21 4.63 -0.90
N MET A 83 -5.04 4.70 -2.22
CA MET A 83 -5.47 3.63 -3.12
C MET A 83 -4.63 2.38 -2.96
N VAL A 84 -3.28 2.53 -2.92
CA VAL A 84 -2.35 1.40 -2.91
C VAL A 84 -2.43 0.58 -1.63
N ALA A 85 -2.63 1.20 -0.46
CA ALA A 85 -2.82 0.49 0.80
C ALA A 85 -3.95 -0.55 0.67
N ASN A 86 -5.11 -0.12 0.18
CA ASN A 86 -6.27 -1.01 -0.01
C ASN A 86 -6.07 -2.05 -1.12
N VAL A 87 -5.40 -1.70 -2.22
CA VAL A 87 -5.04 -2.67 -3.27
C VAL A 87 -4.07 -3.71 -2.74
N SER A 88 -3.17 -3.34 -1.82
CA SER A 88 -2.23 -4.25 -1.17
C SER A 88 -2.93 -5.29 -0.31
N ASP A 89 -4.00 -4.93 0.41
CA ASP A 89 -4.83 -5.90 1.14
C ASP A 89 -5.44 -6.96 0.21
N ILE A 90 -5.92 -6.55 -0.95
CA ILE A 90 -6.43 -7.49 -1.96
C ILE A 90 -5.30 -8.38 -2.50
N ALA A 91 -4.11 -7.82 -2.71
CA ALA A 91 -2.93 -8.58 -3.11
C ALA A 91 -2.50 -9.59 -2.02
N ALA A 92 -2.60 -9.21 -0.74
CA ALA A 92 -2.24 -10.03 0.42
C ALA A 92 -3.07 -11.30 0.57
N VAL A 93 -4.20 -11.40 -0.09
CA VAL A 93 -5.02 -12.63 -0.15
C VAL A 93 -4.96 -13.33 -1.52
N GLY A 94 -4.16 -12.80 -2.45
CA GLY A 94 -4.06 -13.31 -3.83
C GLY A 94 -5.32 -13.06 -4.66
N GLY A 95 -6.08 -12.00 -4.36
CA GLY A 95 -7.27 -11.55 -5.05
C GLY A 95 -6.99 -10.54 -6.16
N ARG A 96 -8.07 -10.05 -6.79
CA ARG A 96 -8.04 -8.96 -7.77
C ARG A 96 -9.02 -7.85 -7.37
N PRO A 97 -8.62 -6.56 -7.42
CA PRO A 97 -9.55 -5.48 -7.16
C PRO A 97 -10.62 -5.40 -8.24
N CYS A 98 -11.84 -4.98 -7.89
CA CYS A 98 -12.96 -4.76 -8.80
C CYS A 98 -13.33 -3.29 -8.91
N CYS A 99 -13.51 -2.63 -7.77
CA CYS A 99 -13.83 -1.20 -7.69
C CYS A 99 -13.57 -0.68 -6.28
N ALA A 100 -13.57 0.65 -6.14
CA ALA A 100 -13.42 1.32 -4.86
C ALA A 100 -14.41 2.49 -4.72
N VAL A 101 -14.75 2.81 -3.47
CA VAL A 101 -15.39 4.08 -3.09
C VAL A 101 -14.44 4.86 -2.18
N VAL A 102 -14.41 6.19 -2.35
CA VAL A 102 -13.44 7.06 -1.67
C VAL A 102 -14.16 8.15 -0.89
N THR A 103 -13.99 8.14 0.43
CA THR A 103 -14.43 9.24 1.29
C THR A 103 -13.27 10.20 1.55
N VAL A 104 -13.47 11.48 1.29
CA VAL A 104 -12.52 12.55 1.61
C VAL A 104 -13.14 13.46 2.66
N ALA A 105 -12.59 13.41 3.87
CA ALA A 105 -12.88 14.39 4.93
C ALA A 105 -11.71 15.36 5.04
N GLY A 106 -11.96 16.67 4.96
CA GLY A 106 -10.85 17.61 5.02
C GLY A 106 -11.24 19.07 4.83
N PRO A 107 -10.26 19.98 4.84
CA PRO A 107 -10.49 21.41 4.59
C PRO A 107 -10.68 21.67 3.09
N LEU A 108 -11.77 21.15 2.50
CA LEU A 108 -12.03 21.06 1.06
C LEU A 108 -11.84 22.38 0.29
N GLY A 109 -12.10 23.53 0.92
CA GLY A 109 -11.86 24.85 0.33
C GLY A 109 -10.41 25.35 0.41
N LYS A 110 -9.48 24.61 1.02
CA LYS A 110 -8.08 25.01 1.26
C LYS A 110 -7.05 24.08 0.63
N ILE A 111 -7.46 22.94 0.09
CA ILE A 111 -6.59 21.97 -0.56
C ILE A 111 -6.79 21.99 -2.06
N ASP A 112 -5.77 21.61 -2.81
CA ASP A 112 -5.89 21.30 -4.24
C ASP A 112 -6.53 19.91 -4.41
N PHE A 113 -7.86 19.92 -4.52
CA PHE A 113 -8.66 18.71 -4.62
C PHE A 113 -8.38 17.93 -5.92
N ASP A 114 -8.09 18.64 -7.02
CA ASP A 114 -7.76 17.99 -8.29
C ASP A 114 -6.43 17.23 -8.17
N LEU A 115 -5.44 17.82 -7.52
CA LEU A 115 -4.15 17.18 -7.31
C LEU A 115 -4.29 15.90 -6.46
N LEU A 116 -5.13 15.91 -5.40
CA LEU A 116 -5.42 14.70 -4.63
C LEU A 116 -6.02 13.60 -5.51
N TYR A 117 -7.01 13.96 -6.33
CA TYR A 117 -7.66 13.01 -7.25
C TYR A 117 -6.78 12.61 -8.44
N ASP A 118 -5.75 13.38 -8.80
CA ASP A 118 -4.73 12.96 -9.76
C ASP A 118 -3.99 11.72 -9.25
N GLY A 119 -3.61 11.70 -7.98
CA GLY A 119 -2.99 10.54 -7.35
C GLY A 119 -3.92 9.33 -7.24
N LEU A 120 -5.15 9.55 -6.73
CA LEU A 120 -6.16 8.49 -6.61
C LEU A 120 -6.47 7.83 -7.96
N THR A 121 -6.72 8.63 -9.00
CA THR A 121 -7.06 8.10 -10.33
C THR A 121 -5.86 7.50 -11.06
N ALA A 122 -4.64 7.99 -10.82
CA ALA A 122 -3.42 7.37 -11.34
C ALA A 122 -3.24 5.95 -10.77
N ALA A 123 -3.42 5.76 -9.45
CA ALA A 123 -3.36 4.45 -8.82
C ALA A 123 -4.55 3.56 -9.26
N SER A 124 -5.76 4.10 -9.31
CA SER A 124 -6.95 3.42 -9.84
C SER A 124 -6.69 2.82 -11.24
N SER A 125 -6.10 3.61 -12.12
CA SER A 125 -5.76 3.16 -13.48
C SER A 125 -4.62 2.15 -13.51
N ALA A 126 -3.60 2.30 -12.64
CA ALA A 126 -2.46 1.39 -12.59
C ALA A 126 -2.84 -0.03 -12.13
N TYR A 127 -3.90 -0.14 -11.31
CA TYR A 127 -4.35 -1.42 -10.73
C TYR A 127 -5.70 -1.90 -11.27
N ASP A 128 -6.22 -1.27 -12.32
CA ASP A 128 -7.54 -1.57 -12.91
C ASP A 128 -8.65 -1.66 -11.84
N CYS A 129 -8.63 -0.68 -10.92
CA CYS A 129 -9.56 -0.58 -9.80
C CYS A 129 -10.31 0.76 -9.86
N PRO A 130 -11.40 0.88 -10.62
CA PRO A 130 -12.10 2.13 -10.81
C PRO A 130 -12.70 2.67 -9.51
N ILE A 131 -12.62 3.98 -9.32
CA ILE A 131 -13.33 4.70 -8.26
C ILE A 131 -14.75 4.96 -8.76
N VAL A 132 -15.73 4.31 -8.14
CA VAL A 132 -17.11 4.31 -8.61
C VAL A 132 -18.04 5.21 -7.78
N GLY A 133 -17.58 5.71 -6.64
CA GLY A 133 -18.35 6.55 -5.75
C GLY A 133 -17.54 7.04 -4.56
N GLY A 134 -18.24 7.60 -3.57
CA GLY A 134 -17.62 8.06 -2.33
C GLY A 134 -18.39 9.18 -1.67
N ASP A 135 -17.74 9.89 -0.76
CA ASP A 135 -18.32 10.98 0.01
C ASP A 135 -17.32 12.13 0.18
N LEU A 136 -17.82 13.34 0.29
CA LEU A 136 -17.04 14.53 0.58
C LEU A 136 -17.59 15.22 1.82
N THR A 137 -16.74 15.43 2.83
CA THR A 137 -17.17 16.15 4.03
C THR A 137 -16.09 17.08 4.54
N SER A 138 -16.50 18.16 5.23
CA SER A 138 -15.57 19.13 5.79
C SER A 138 -14.99 18.64 7.12
N SER A 139 -13.67 18.77 7.29
CA SER A 139 -12.93 18.48 8.51
C SER A 139 -11.70 19.38 8.59
N ASP A 140 -11.16 19.57 9.78
CA ASP A 140 -9.89 20.29 9.95
C ASP A 140 -8.67 19.46 9.51
N THR A 141 -8.75 18.14 9.63
CA THR A 141 -7.69 17.21 9.21
C THR A 141 -8.10 16.52 7.90
N LEU A 142 -7.17 16.45 6.95
CA LEU A 142 -7.39 15.71 5.72
C LEU A 142 -7.28 14.20 6.00
N VAL A 143 -8.35 13.50 5.71
CA VAL A 143 -8.45 12.03 5.76
C VAL A 143 -8.96 11.55 4.41
N VAL A 144 -8.28 10.59 3.83
CA VAL A 144 -8.70 9.88 2.62
C VAL A 144 -8.94 8.42 3.00
N SER A 145 -10.19 8.02 3.09
CA SER A 145 -10.58 6.64 3.34
C SER A 145 -11.05 5.99 2.05
N VAL A 146 -10.50 4.82 1.76
CA VAL A 146 -10.88 4.01 0.60
C VAL A 146 -11.51 2.72 1.11
N ALA A 147 -12.65 2.34 0.56
CA ALA A 147 -13.19 1.01 0.71
C ALA A 147 -13.18 0.33 -0.66
N ILE A 148 -12.61 -0.89 -0.71
CA ILE A 148 -12.37 -1.63 -1.95
C ILE A 148 -13.16 -2.93 -1.96
N VAL A 149 -13.74 -3.23 -3.12
CA VAL A 149 -14.30 -4.53 -3.44
C VAL A 149 -13.32 -5.28 -4.34
N GLY A 150 -13.05 -6.53 -4.01
CA GLY A 150 -12.21 -7.41 -4.82
C GLY A 150 -12.89 -8.74 -5.12
N ASP A 151 -12.35 -9.44 -6.12
CA ASP A 151 -12.73 -10.79 -6.50
C ASP A 151 -11.68 -11.78 -5.99
N GLY A 152 -12.11 -12.69 -5.13
CA GLY A 152 -11.31 -13.81 -4.67
C GLY A 152 -11.18 -14.94 -5.71
N GLY A 153 -11.79 -14.77 -6.88
CA GLY A 153 -11.82 -15.81 -7.90
C GLY A 153 -12.67 -17.01 -7.50
N GLY A 154 -12.85 -17.92 -8.45
CA GLY A 154 -13.65 -19.15 -8.28
C GLY A 154 -13.15 -20.24 -9.21
N GLY A 155 -13.90 -21.36 -9.29
CA GLY A 155 -13.53 -22.51 -10.11
C GLY A 155 -12.30 -23.24 -9.59
N ASP A 156 -11.27 -23.39 -10.42
CA ASP A 156 -10.04 -24.13 -10.11
C ASP A 156 -9.01 -23.31 -9.29
N LEU A 157 -9.27 -22.04 -9.02
CA LEU A 157 -8.38 -21.24 -8.16
C LEU A 157 -8.49 -21.70 -6.71
N PRO A 158 -7.37 -21.87 -5.97
CA PRO A 158 -7.41 -22.13 -4.54
C PRO A 158 -8.21 -21.04 -3.81
N ALA A 159 -8.66 -21.28 -2.57
CA ALA A 159 -9.27 -20.25 -1.73
C ALA A 159 -8.31 -19.07 -1.50
N PRO A 160 -8.80 -17.84 -1.25
CA PRO A 160 -7.95 -16.73 -0.83
C PRO A 160 -7.05 -17.11 0.35
N VAL A 161 -5.79 -16.68 0.30
CA VAL A 161 -4.82 -16.98 1.36
C VAL A 161 -5.08 -16.04 2.53
N LEU A 162 -5.06 -16.57 3.75
CA LEU A 162 -5.30 -15.78 4.97
C LEU A 162 -3.97 -15.56 5.72
N ARG A 163 -4.00 -14.73 6.76
CA ARG A 163 -2.88 -14.58 7.71
C ARG A 163 -2.64 -15.85 8.52
N SER A 164 -3.67 -16.68 8.71
CA SER A 164 -3.63 -17.97 9.39
C SER A 164 -3.45 -19.11 8.38
N GLY A 165 -2.78 -20.18 8.82
CA GLY A 165 -2.63 -21.40 8.00
C GLY A 165 -1.17 -21.82 7.79
N ALA A 166 -0.19 -21.03 8.22
CA ALA A 166 1.21 -21.40 8.23
C ALA A 166 1.45 -22.64 9.10
N ARG A 167 2.37 -23.50 8.69
CA ARG A 167 2.66 -24.79 9.34
C ARG A 167 4.14 -24.92 9.67
N ALA A 168 4.45 -25.68 10.70
CA ALA A 168 5.84 -26.03 10.99
C ALA A 168 6.49 -26.72 9.77
N GLY A 169 7.67 -26.23 9.40
CA GLY A 169 8.40 -26.68 8.21
C GLY A 169 8.18 -25.81 6.95
N ASP A 170 7.15 -24.98 6.90
CA ASP A 170 6.95 -24.04 5.78
C ASP A 170 8.14 -23.07 5.70
N ALA A 171 8.57 -22.79 4.47
CA ALA A 171 9.54 -21.75 4.19
C ALA A 171 8.82 -20.37 4.22
N ILE A 172 9.53 -19.35 4.70
CA ILE A 172 9.05 -17.98 4.75
C ILE A 172 9.66 -17.21 3.57
N PHE A 173 8.83 -16.49 2.83
CA PHE A 173 9.22 -15.70 1.66
C PHE A 173 8.75 -14.26 1.77
N VAL A 174 9.46 -13.37 1.08
CA VAL A 174 9.00 -12.01 0.76
C VAL A 174 9.20 -11.75 -0.73
N THR A 175 8.28 -10.99 -1.34
CA THR A 175 8.26 -10.75 -2.79
C THR A 175 9.42 -9.87 -3.27
N GLY A 176 9.95 -9.00 -2.41
CA GLY A 176 11.06 -8.11 -2.73
C GLY A 176 11.86 -7.68 -1.49
N PRO A 177 12.95 -6.92 -1.69
CA PRO A 177 13.74 -6.37 -0.61
C PRO A 177 13.02 -5.22 0.11
N LEU A 178 13.30 -5.03 1.39
CA LEU A 178 12.57 -4.18 2.32
C LEU A 178 13.40 -2.97 2.79
N GLY A 179 12.72 -2.00 3.41
CA GLY A 179 13.31 -0.79 3.98
C GLY A 179 13.38 0.38 3.00
N SER A 180 12.87 0.22 1.76
CA SER A 180 12.89 1.30 0.77
C SER A 180 12.04 2.49 1.20
N SER A 181 10.83 2.25 1.72
CA SER A 181 9.93 3.31 2.17
C SER A 181 10.51 4.05 3.39
N ALA A 182 11.00 3.33 4.40
CA ALA A 182 11.61 3.94 5.58
C ALA A 182 12.84 4.79 5.23
N ALA A 183 13.71 4.32 4.33
CA ALA A 183 14.86 5.07 3.85
C ALA A 183 14.43 6.31 3.04
N GLY A 184 13.40 6.20 2.21
CA GLY A 184 12.83 7.31 1.46
C GLY A 184 12.25 8.39 2.38
N LEU A 185 11.51 8.01 3.42
CA LEU A 185 11.02 8.92 4.45
C LEU A 185 12.17 9.65 5.17
N HIS A 186 13.22 8.92 5.54
CA HIS A 186 14.40 9.51 6.17
C HIS A 186 15.07 10.56 5.27
N LEU A 187 15.21 10.29 3.96
CA LEU A 187 15.74 11.25 2.99
C LEU A 187 14.87 12.51 2.87
N LEU A 188 13.55 12.34 2.88
CA LEU A 188 12.60 13.46 2.88
C LEU A 188 12.73 14.31 4.14
N GLN A 189 12.77 13.69 5.33
CA GLN A 189 12.90 14.36 6.61
C GLN A 189 14.22 15.13 6.76
N THR A 190 15.30 14.62 6.17
CA THR A 190 16.63 15.23 6.24
C THR A 190 16.96 16.15 5.05
N GLY A 191 16.04 16.31 4.10
CA GLY A 191 16.24 17.14 2.90
C GLY A 191 17.25 16.58 1.90
N ARG A 192 17.58 15.29 1.98
CA ARG A 192 18.60 14.60 1.17
C ARG A 192 18.00 13.85 -0.04
N VAL A 193 16.91 14.38 -0.59
CA VAL A 193 16.08 13.73 -1.63
C VAL A 193 16.87 13.30 -2.87
N SER A 194 17.89 14.10 -3.27
CA SER A 194 18.68 13.83 -4.46
C SER A 194 19.69 12.68 -4.33
N GLU A 195 19.93 12.18 -3.11
CA GLU A 195 20.92 11.11 -2.89
C GLU A 195 20.41 9.73 -3.34
N ALA A 196 19.11 9.48 -3.20
CA ALA A 196 18.47 8.26 -3.68
C ALA A 196 16.98 8.51 -4.05
N PRO A 197 16.73 9.10 -5.22
CA PRO A 197 15.38 9.43 -5.68
C PRO A 197 14.45 8.22 -5.75
N ASP A 198 14.98 7.03 -6.05
CA ASP A 198 14.21 5.79 -6.13
C ASP A 198 13.64 5.38 -4.75
N LEU A 199 14.40 5.56 -3.68
CA LEU A 199 13.92 5.29 -2.31
C LEU A 199 12.85 6.31 -1.91
N VAL A 200 13.03 7.59 -2.28
CA VAL A 200 12.01 8.64 -2.06
C VAL A 200 10.73 8.31 -2.81
N LEU A 201 10.85 7.84 -4.06
CA LEU A 201 9.69 7.42 -4.85
C LEU A 201 9.00 6.20 -4.23
N ALA A 202 9.75 5.23 -3.71
CA ALA A 202 9.19 4.07 -3.03
C ALA A 202 8.33 4.47 -1.81
N HIS A 203 8.74 5.49 -1.05
CA HIS A 203 7.92 6.03 0.03
C HIS A 203 6.69 6.80 -0.47
N ARG A 204 6.86 7.67 -1.47
CA ARG A 204 5.77 8.52 -1.98
C ARG A 204 4.73 7.74 -2.76
N ARG A 205 5.19 6.79 -3.59
CA ARG A 205 4.35 5.99 -4.50
C ARG A 205 4.70 4.51 -4.40
N PRO A 206 4.37 3.86 -3.28
CA PRO A 206 4.57 2.43 -3.11
C PRO A 206 3.79 1.63 -4.17
N ARG A 207 4.09 0.33 -4.27
CA ARG A 207 3.48 -0.56 -5.28
C ARG A 207 2.86 -1.78 -4.60
N ALA A 208 1.59 -2.04 -4.87
CA ALA A 208 0.94 -3.29 -4.49
C ALA A 208 1.38 -4.44 -5.41
N ARG A 209 1.47 -5.65 -4.87
CA ARG A 209 2.02 -6.86 -5.49
C ARG A 209 0.92 -7.85 -5.92
N LEU A 210 -0.03 -7.38 -6.77
CA LEU A 210 -1.19 -8.19 -7.19
C LEU A 210 -0.81 -9.48 -7.93
N ASP A 211 0.13 -9.40 -8.86
CA ASP A 211 0.55 -10.57 -9.64
C ASP A 211 1.35 -11.56 -8.80
N GLU A 212 2.20 -11.04 -7.90
CA GLU A 212 2.94 -11.83 -6.94
C GLU A 212 2.01 -12.51 -5.93
N GLY A 213 0.97 -11.82 -5.44
CA GLY A 213 -0.05 -12.38 -4.55
C GLY A 213 -0.80 -13.54 -5.21
N THR A 214 -1.23 -13.34 -6.45
CA THR A 214 -1.84 -14.43 -7.25
C THR A 214 -0.87 -15.59 -7.45
N ALA A 215 0.40 -15.32 -7.74
CA ALA A 215 1.42 -16.35 -7.93
C ALA A 215 1.70 -17.12 -6.63
N ALA A 216 1.83 -16.46 -5.49
CA ALA A 216 2.00 -17.09 -4.18
C ALA A 216 0.83 -18.02 -3.84
N ARG A 217 -0.41 -17.56 -4.08
CA ARG A 217 -1.63 -18.35 -3.89
C ARG A 217 -1.63 -19.62 -4.76
N LEU A 218 -1.30 -19.50 -6.04
CA LEU A 218 -1.21 -20.64 -6.97
C LEU A 218 -0.06 -21.60 -6.63
N ALA A 219 1.01 -21.10 -6.04
CA ALA A 219 2.15 -21.88 -5.54
C ALA A 219 1.87 -22.57 -4.20
N GLY A 220 0.64 -22.48 -3.68
CA GLY A 220 0.23 -23.13 -2.43
C GLY A 220 0.69 -22.40 -1.18
N ALA A 221 0.76 -21.06 -1.20
CA ALA A 221 0.98 -20.29 -0.01
C ALA A 221 -0.01 -20.68 1.09
N THR A 222 0.49 -20.94 2.29
CA THR A 222 -0.30 -21.40 3.44
C THR A 222 -0.79 -20.25 4.32
N ALA A 223 0.00 -19.16 4.41
CA ALA A 223 -0.39 -17.90 5.00
C ALA A 223 0.24 -16.74 4.22
N MET A 224 -0.40 -15.58 4.22
CA MET A 224 0.10 -14.38 3.55
C MET A 224 -0.42 -13.10 4.21
N ILE A 225 0.41 -12.05 4.16
CA ILE A 225 0.12 -10.68 4.59
C ILE A 225 0.97 -9.73 3.74
N ASP A 226 0.57 -8.49 3.57
CA ASP A 226 1.47 -7.46 3.07
C ASP A 226 2.35 -6.87 4.19
N VAL A 227 3.47 -6.24 3.82
CA VAL A 227 4.39 -5.59 4.75
C VAL A 227 4.03 -4.12 4.82
N SER A 228 3.11 -3.78 5.72
CA SER A 228 2.60 -2.43 5.97
C SER A 228 3.19 -1.79 7.24
N ASP A 229 3.35 -2.57 8.31
CA ASP A 229 3.87 -2.13 9.60
C ASP A 229 5.37 -2.43 9.79
N GLY A 230 5.91 -3.28 8.93
CA GLY A 230 7.30 -3.74 8.94
C GLY A 230 7.42 -5.24 9.14
N LEU A 231 8.45 -5.83 8.55
CA LEU A 231 8.65 -7.28 8.50
C LEU A 231 8.50 -7.96 9.87
N ALA A 232 9.03 -7.36 10.94
CA ALA A 232 9.00 -7.98 12.26
C ALA A 232 7.59 -8.00 12.87
N ALA A 233 6.78 -6.96 12.66
CA ALA A 233 5.39 -6.90 13.11
C ALA A 233 4.52 -7.84 12.28
N ASP A 234 4.57 -7.73 10.96
CA ASP A 234 3.71 -8.49 10.05
C ASP A 234 3.97 -10.00 10.11
N LEU A 235 5.25 -10.40 10.31
CA LEU A 235 5.58 -11.81 10.55
C LEU A 235 5.02 -12.33 11.88
N ARG A 236 4.95 -11.49 12.93
CA ARG A 236 4.29 -11.88 14.18
C ARG A 236 2.79 -12.09 13.96
N HIS A 237 2.13 -11.28 13.16
CA HIS A 237 0.73 -11.47 12.83
C HIS A 237 0.46 -12.83 12.17
N ILE A 238 1.30 -13.26 11.21
CA ILE A 238 1.21 -14.62 10.63
C ILE A 238 1.44 -15.68 11.71
N ALA A 239 2.48 -15.52 12.51
CA ALA A 239 2.86 -16.52 13.50
C ALA A 239 1.79 -16.70 14.58
N ASP A 240 1.22 -15.60 15.07
CA ASP A 240 0.18 -15.59 16.09
C ASP A 240 -1.15 -16.13 15.55
N ALA A 241 -1.56 -15.69 14.35
CA ALA A 241 -2.77 -16.18 13.69
C ALA A 241 -2.71 -17.68 13.35
N SER A 242 -1.49 -18.21 13.14
CA SER A 242 -1.26 -19.63 12.80
C SER A 242 -0.89 -20.51 13.99
N GLY A 243 -0.57 -19.91 15.15
CA GLY A 243 -0.15 -20.64 16.35
C GLY A 243 1.20 -21.37 16.17
N ILE A 244 2.16 -20.78 15.44
CA ILE A 244 3.46 -21.38 15.10
C ILE A 244 4.62 -20.48 15.51
N GLY A 245 5.83 -21.04 15.55
CA GLY A 245 7.06 -20.28 15.70
C GLY A 245 7.67 -19.87 14.36
N VAL A 246 8.53 -18.85 14.40
CA VAL A 246 9.22 -18.34 13.21
C VAL A 246 10.71 -18.10 13.50
N VAL A 247 11.53 -18.46 12.52
CA VAL A 247 12.97 -18.20 12.52
C VAL A 247 13.32 -17.50 11.21
N LEU A 248 13.67 -16.22 11.28
CA LEU A 248 14.28 -15.49 10.18
C LEU A 248 15.77 -15.81 10.10
N GLU A 249 16.23 -16.24 8.95
CA GLU A 249 17.63 -16.55 8.65
C GLU A 249 18.37 -15.32 8.10
N ARG A 250 17.63 -14.43 7.43
CA ARG A 250 18.15 -13.18 6.86
C ARG A 250 17.06 -12.12 6.71
N VAL A 251 17.47 -10.86 6.65
CA VAL A 251 16.63 -9.72 6.33
C VAL A 251 17.04 -9.19 4.96
N PRO A 252 16.16 -9.17 3.97
CA PRO A 252 16.48 -8.71 2.62
C PRO A 252 16.39 -7.18 2.53
N VAL A 253 17.51 -6.51 2.77
CA VAL A 253 17.59 -5.04 2.71
C VAL A 253 17.65 -4.55 1.27
N ALA A 254 16.86 -3.53 0.93
CA ALA A 254 16.82 -2.94 -0.40
C ALA A 254 18.12 -2.23 -0.77
N ILE A 255 18.42 -2.20 -2.08
CA ILE A 255 19.60 -1.56 -2.61
C ILE A 255 19.56 -0.05 -2.29
N GLY A 256 20.65 0.48 -1.77
CA GLY A 256 20.79 1.88 -1.43
C GLY A 256 20.45 2.25 0.00
N VAL A 257 19.67 1.44 0.73
CA VAL A 257 19.33 1.70 2.15
C VAL A 257 20.58 1.83 3.02
N ASN A 258 21.62 1.04 2.74
CA ASN A 258 22.92 1.11 3.43
C ASN A 258 23.71 2.42 3.20
N ARG A 259 23.32 3.23 2.20
CA ARG A 259 23.89 4.57 1.97
C ARG A 259 23.17 5.65 2.77
N VAL A 260 21.95 5.35 3.19
CA VAL A 260 21.05 6.29 3.87
C VAL A 260 21.11 6.11 5.37
N SER A 261 21.28 4.89 5.85
CA SER A 261 21.26 4.53 7.27
C SER A 261 22.51 3.77 7.68
N ASN A 262 22.94 4.01 8.94
CA ASN A 262 23.96 3.21 9.60
C ASN A 262 23.41 1.87 10.12
N ASP A 263 22.09 1.73 10.19
CA ASP A 263 21.40 0.49 10.55
C ASP A 263 20.31 0.17 9.51
N PRO A 264 20.72 -0.31 8.32
CA PRO A 264 19.79 -0.63 7.23
C PRO A 264 18.91 -1.84 7.55
N GLU A 265 19.38 -2.78 8.39
CA GLU A 265 18.60 -3.95 8.79
C GLU A 265 17.41 -3.55 9.68
N SER A 266 17.59 -2.61 10.60
CA SER A 266 16.50 -2.08 11.41
C SER A 266 15.45 -1.37 10.56
N MET A 267 15.86 -0.64 9.51
CA MET A 267 14.92 -0.05 8.56
C MET A 267 14.08 -1.10 7.79
N ALA A 268 14.69 -2.22 7.43
CA ALA A 268 14.00 -3.30 6.73
C ALA A 268 13.13 -4.17 7.66
N LEU A 269 13.48 -4.25 8.94
CA LEU A 269 12.71 -5.01 9.94
C LEU A 269 11.50 -4.26 10.47
N GLY A 270 11.67 -2.97 10.76
CA GLY A 270 10.65 -2.17 11.44
C GLY A 270 10.08 -1.03 10.59
N GLY A 271 10.60 -0.80 9.39
CA GLY A 271 10.06 0.19 8.47
C GLY A 271 8.78 -0.29 7.81
N GLY A 272 7.72 0.49 7.93
CA GLY A 272 6.45 0.21 7.27
C GLY A 272 6.36 0.75 5.84
N GLU A 273 5.22 0.48 5.21
CA GLU A 273 4.80 0.99 3.89
C GLU A 273 5.67 0.50 2.71
N ASP A 274 6.34 -0.64 2.82
CA ASP A 274 7.03 -1.27 1.67
C ASP A 274 6.03 -1.98 0.73
N TYR A 275 4.90 -2.46 1.26
CA TYR A 275 3.82 -3.15 0.54
C TYR A 275 4.32 -4.34 -0.31
N GLU A 276 5.42 -4.96 0.10
CA GLU A 276 5.80 -6.28 -0.35
C GLU A 276 4.90 -7.33 0.30
N LEU A 277 4.80 -8.55 -0.27
CA LEU A 277 4.05 -9.63 0.35
C LEU A 277 4.98 -10.57 1.11
N LEU A 278 4.62 -10.84 2.36
CA LEU A 278 5.22 -11.84 3.23
C LEU A 278 4.31 -13.08 3.22
N PHE A 279 4.84 -14.24 2.85
CA PHE A 279 4.04 -15.45 2.79
C PHE A 279 4.84 -16.71 3.19
N THR A 280 4.11 -17.75 3.53
CA THR A 280 4.65 -19.06 3.87
C THR A 280 4.20 -20.11 2.86
N ALA A 281 5.08 -21.07 2.55
CA ALA A 281 4.75 -22.18 1.65
C ALA A 281 5.56 -23.42 1.96
N PRO A 282 4.99 -24.64 1.78
CA PRO A 282 5.67 -25.90 2.06
C PRO A 282 6.69 -26.32 0.98
N ASP A 283 6.52 -25.86 -0.27
CA ASP A 283 7.32 -26.26 -1.42
C ASP A 283 8.02 -25.05 -2.08
N PRO A 284 9.30 -24.79 -1.73
CA PRO A 284 10.07 -23.69 -2.31
C PRO A 284 10.26 -23.79 -3.83
N ASP A 285 10.40 -25.00 -4.37
CA ASP A 285 10.64 -25.21 -5.80
C ASP A 285 9.37 -24.90 -6.62
N LEU A 286 8.19 -25.25 -6.08
CA LEU A 286 6.91 -24.86 -6.68
C LEU A 286 6.71 -23.33 -6.64
N VAL A 287 7.09 -22.67 -5.56
CA VAL A 287 7.07 -21.20 -5.47
C VAL A 287 7.94 -20.59 -6.56
N GLU A 288 9.20 -20.99 -6.67
CA GLU A 288 10.12 -20.43 -7.66
C GLU A 288 9.64 -20.69 -9.11
N SER A 289 9.20 -21.91 -9.41
CA SER A 289 8.72 -22.26 -10.76
C SER A 289 7.42 -21.53 -11.12
N THR A 290 6.50 -21.33 -10.18
CA THR A 290 5.24 -20.60 -10.42
C THR A 290 5.51 -19.13 -10.72
N PHE A 291 6.38 -18.47 -9.95
CA PHE A 291 6.75 -17.06 -10.19
C PHE A 291 7.46 -16.92 -11.55
N ALA A 292 8.40 -17.82 -11.86
CA ALA A 292 9.12 -17.81 -13.14
C ALA A 292 8.17 -18.02 -14.33
N ALA A 293 7.22 -18.96 -14.24
CA ALA A 293 6.23 -19.22 -15.29
C ALA A 293 5.31 -18.01 -15.59
N ARG A 294 5.17 -17.09 -14.62
CA ARG A 294 4.41 -15.84 -14.75
C ARG A 294 5.27 -14.63 -15.12
N GLY A 295 6.58 -14.83 -15.36
CA GLY A 295 7.51 -13.75 -15.67
C GLY A 295 7.80 -12.81 -14.50
N LEU A 296 7.54 -13.25 -13.26
CA LEU A 296 7.76 -12.46 -12.05
C LEU A 296 9.18 -12.66 -11.50
N GLY A 297 9.64 -11.67 -10.72
CA GLY A 297 10.88 -11.78 -9.98
C GLY A 297 10.84 -12.95 -8.98
N LYS A 298 11.98 -13.62 -8.78
CA LYS A 298 12.09 -14.71 -7.80
C LYS A 298 11.86 -14.15 -6.39
N PRO A 299 10.89 -14.69 -5.62
CA PRO A 299 10.67 -14.28 -4.24
C PRO A 299 11.85 -14.71 -3.37
N LEU A 300 12.10 -13.96 -2.32
CA LEU A 300 13.26 -14.14 -1.44
C LEU A 300 12.87 -15.03 -0.28
N ARG A 301 13.41 -16.24 -0.21
CA ARG A 301 13.30 -17.07 0.99
C ARG A 301 14.11 -16.43 2.11
N ILE A 302 13.48 -16.18 3.25
CA ILE A 302 14.07 -15.42 4.37
C ILE A 302 14.11 -16.20 5.68
N GLY A 303 13.43 -17.35 5.77
CA GLY A 303 13.37 -18.13 6.99
C GLY A 303 12.48 -19.35 6.87
N ARG A 304 12.03 -19.83 8.02
CA ARG A 304 11.16 -21.00 8.15
C ARG A 304 10.23 -20.90 9.36
N CYS A 305 9.10 -21.59 9.28
CA CYS A 305 8.17 -21.81 10.38
C CYS A 305 8.60 -23.00 11.26
N THR A 306 8.32 -22.93 12.57
CA THR A 306 8.63 -23.97 13.55
C THR A 306 7.42 -24.38 14.37
N GLY A 307 7.47 -25.53 15.04
CA GLY A 307 6.38 -26.03 15.86
C GLY A 307 6.28 -25.41 17.26
N ASP A 308 7.26 -24.63 17.68
CA ASP A 308 7.24 -23.92 18.97
C ASP A 308 6.59 -22.55 18.80
N ALA A 309 5.32 -22.44 19.19
CA ALA A 309 4.55 -21.20 19.05
C ALA A 309 5.15 -19.99 19.79
N GLY A 310 6.06 -20.19 20.72
CA GLY A 310 6.77 -19.12 21.42
C GLY A 310 8.05 -18.66 20.71
N GLU A 311 8.51 -19.40 19.70
CA GLU A 311 9.77 -19.09 19.04
C GLU A 311 9.64 -17.90 18.09
N ARG A 312 10.36 -16.83 18.38
CA ARG A 312 10.46 -15.61 17.57
C ARG A 312 11.92 -15.23 17.43
N ARG A 313 12.58 -15.72 16.37
CA ARG A 313 14.04 -15.59 16.23
C ARG A 313 14.45 -14.89 14.95
N LEU A 314 15.53 -14.13 15.07
CA LEU A 314 16.31 -13.63 13.93
C LEU A 314 17.72 -14.22 14.07
N ARG A 315 18.08 -15.16 13.20
CA ARG A 315 19.33 -15.95 13.28
C ARG A 315 19.42 -16.64 14.64
N ASP A 316 20.49 -16.37 15.41
CA ASP A 316 20.70 -16.93 16.75
C ASP A 316 20.10 -16.08 17.88
N GLY A 317 19.61 -14.87 17.57
CA GLY A 317 19.01 -13.94 18.52
C GLY A 317 17.49 -13.95 18.51
N GLU A 318 16.89 -13.16 19.39
CA GLU A 318 15.46 -12.90 19.41
C GLU A 318 15.07 -11.96 18.26
N LEU A 319 13.88 -12.16 17.67
CA LEU A 319 13.32 -11.25 16.68
C LEU A 319 12.90 -9.94 17.39
N PRO A 320 13.50 -8.78 17.05
CA PRO A 320 13.20 -7.52 17.72
C PRO A 320 11.71 -7.15 17.62
N ALA A 321 11.15 -6.55 18.68
CA ALA A 321 9.81 -6.00 18.66
C ALA A 321 9.86 -4.62 17.96
N LEU A 322 9.93 -4.64 16.62
CA LEU A 322 9.92 -3.48 15.75
C LEU A 322 8.65 -3.49 14.90
N GLY A 323 8.22 -2.32 14.49
CA GLY A 323 7.07 -2.09 13.63
C GLY A 323 6.32 -0.84 14.03
N TRP A 324 5.37 -0.46 13.21
CA TRP A 324 4.48 0.68 13.46
C TRP A 324 3.29 0.23 14.32
N GLU A 325 2.91 1.05 15.30
CA GLU A 325 1.69 0.87 16.11
C GLU A 325 0.97 2.22 16.21
N HIS A 326 -0.34 2.21 16.03
CA HIS A 326 -1.18 3.36 16.32
C HIS A 326 -1.28 3.57 17.83
N THR A 327 -0.85 4.72 18.32
CA THR A 327 -0.90 5.11 19.75
C THR A 327 -2.01 6.13 20.01
#